data_3985fa3676f50e429bd18a1365447d3e
#
_entry.id   3985fa3676f50e429bd18a1365447d3e
#
_cell.length_a   1.000
_cell.length_b   1.000
_cell.length_c   1.000
_cell.angle_alpha   90.00
_cell.angle_beta   90.00
_cell.angle_gamma   90.00
#
_symmetry.space_group_name_H-M   'P 1'
#
loop_
_entity.id
_entity.type
_entity.pdbx_description
1 polymer ?
#
loop_
_entity_poly.entity_id
_entity_poly.type
_entity_poly.pdbx_seq_one_letter_code
_entity_poly.pdbx_strand_id
1 'polypeptide(L)'
;MSMEKIPGPIDAAVAEQVEAIARTPEMAKAIELAKTGAEAAMKLQVHLCEIPAPTFEERVRAEEMVRLMKSLGLEDVTIDGIGNVVGRRPGKNPDAPLLAIGAHMDTVFPAGTDVTVHQEGNIYRAPGIGDNCSGLRCLLEALRCMNEAGVETQGDIWFCGTVGEEGLGDIRGSKYLFRENNTVNHIDGFLAVDNSNIGRILFAAVGSHRWRFTIEGPGGHSYGSFGETASAIHAMCLAGARIAHLKVPADPKTTFTIGTIKGGTSVNTIAASCTVDVDIRSLDDAELLKAEAFVFKAFEEGVAEENAIWNITDPKKQLHFKAEAIGNRPAGQRPDDCPVLQVSRAAQKALGIELTDYMSSSTDANMPVSLGIPATCLSSGGRQMRTHTVDEYYECFDIEQGPQLVMLTAVALAGLAGERAAAPLLPKRPR
;
A
#
# COMPACT_ATOMS: atom_id res chain seq x y z
N MET A 1 16.63 7.24 10.75
CA MET A 1 15.40 7.49 11.53
C MET A 1 15.04 8.94 11.31
N SER A 2 14.00 9.22 10.61
CA SER A 2 13.53 10.60 10.44
C SER A 2 12.03 10.60 10.67
N MET A 3 11.59 11.05 11.84
CA MET A 3 10.22 11.48 11.98
C MET A 3 10.01 12.63 10.98
N GLU A 4 9.12 12.46 10.01
CA GLU A 4 8.74 13.55 9.10
C GLU A 4 7.98 14.65 9.85
N LYS A 5 7.32 14.27 10.96
CA LYS A 5 6.54 15.14 11.81
C LYS A 5 6.58 14.63 13.26
N ILE A 6 6.62 15.54 14.22
CA ILE A 6 6.42 15.21 15.63
C ILE A 6 4.90 15.21 15.86
N PRO A 7 4.29 14.06 16.25
CA PRO A 7 2.86 14.00 16.49
C PRO A 7 2.46 14.80 17.75
N GLY A 8 1.26 15.36 17.73
CA GLY A 8 0.64 15.94 18.91
C GLY A 8 0.48 14.93 20.08
N PRO A 9 0.07 15.34 21.26
CA PRO A 9 -0.13 14.44 22.40
C PRO A 9 -1.20 13.39 22.11
N ILE A 10 -1.11 12.24 22.77
CA ILE A 10 -2.20 11.26 22.81
C ILE A 10 -3.26 11.79 23.77
N ASP A 11 -4.53 11.74 23.40
CA ASP A 11 -5.64 12.05 24.27
C ASP A 11 -5.60 11.17 25.53
N ALA A 12 -5.75 11.77 26.71
CA ALA A 12 -5.62 11.07 27.98
C ALA A 12 -6.69 9.99 28.16
N ALA A 13 -7.93 10.25 27.75
CA ALA A 13 -9.02 9.28 27.85
C ALA A 13 -8.82 8.09 26.89
N VAL A 14 -8.30 8.35 25.67
CA VAL A 14 -7.92 7.30 24.74
C VAL A 14 -6.80 6.43 25.32
N ALA A 15 -5.75 7.05 25.87
CA ALA A 15 -4.64 6.31 26.48
C ALA A 15 -5.10 5.45 27.66
N GLU A 16 -5.93 5.99 28.55
CA GLU A 16 -6.48 5.27 29.71
C GLU A 16 -7.35 4.09 29.28
N GLN A 17 -8.23 4.28 28.29
CA GLN A 17 -9.10 3.21 27.81
C GLN A 17 -8.30 2.08 27.15
N VAL A 18 -7.31 2.40 26.28
CA VAL A 18 -6.46 1.41 25.63
C VAL A 18 -5.65 0.63 26.66
N GLU A 19 -5.09 1.29 27.65
CA GLU A 19 -4.36 0.64 28.75
C GLU A 19 -5.28 -0.27 29.60
N ALA A 20 -6.51 0.15 29.88
CA ALA A 20 -7.50 -0.66 30.58
C ALA A 20 -7.86 -1.93 29.76
N ILE A 21 -8.08 -1.80 28.45
CA ILE A 21 -8.33 -2.92 27.54
C ILE A 21 -7.14 -3.91 27.57
N ALA A 22 -5.90 -3.40 27.46
CA ALA A 22 -4.69 -4.25 27.47
C ALA A 22 -4.56 -5.10 28.74
N ARG A 23 -5.09 -4.62 29.89
CA ARG A 23 -5.04 -5.31 31.17
C ARG A 23 -6.21 -6.26 31.42
N THR A 24 -7.19 -6.35 30.52
CA THR A 24 -8.26 -7.34 30.68
C THR A 24 -7.68 -8.76 30.56
N PRO A 25 -8.22 -9.75 31.29
CA PRO A 25 -7.68 -11.12 31.24
C PRO A 25 -7.64 -11.70 29.84
N GLU A 26 -8.67 -11.43 29.03
CA GLU A 26 -8.80 -11.92 27.68
C GLU A 26 -7.72 -11.29 26.77
N MET A 27 -7.51 -9.97 26.87
CA MET A 27 -6.51 -9.26 26.07
C MET A 27 -5.09 -9.59 26.50
N ALA A 28 -4.85 -9.67 27.82
CA ALA A 28 -3.56 -10.11 28.37
C ALA A 28 -3.20 -11.53 27.92
N LYS A 29 -4.19 -12.44 27.88
CA LYS A 29 -4.03 -13.80 27.33
C LYS A 29 -3.73 -13.76 25.83
N ALA A 30 -4.42 -12.92 25.04
CA ALA A 30 -4.16 -12.78 23.60
C ALA A 30 -2.74 -12.28 23.33
N ILE A 31 -2.28 -11.29 24.10
CA ILE A 31 -0.91 -10.76 24.04
C ILE A 31 0.13 -11.86 24.32
N GLU A 32 -0.09 -12.68 25.33
CA GLU A 32 0.81 -13.79 25.68
C GLU A 32 0.77 -14.93 24.64
N LEU A 33 -0.40 -15.22 24.06
CA LEU A 33 -0.54 -16.20 22.96
C LEU A 33 0.26 -15.79 21.71
N ALA A 34 0.33 -14.51 21.38
CA ALA A 34 1.16 -14.03 20.27
C ALA A 34 2.66 -14.30 20.53
N LYS A 35 3.11 -14.10 21.77
CA LYS A 35 4.49 -14.36 22.18
C LYS A 35 4.84 -15.84 22.14
N THR A 36 4.01 -16.68 22.76
CA THR A 36 4.24 -18.13 22.82
C THR A 36 4.04 -18.82 21.47
N GLY A 37 3.27 -18.21 20.56
CA GLY A 37 3.00 -18.69 19.21
C GLY A 37 4.03 -18.28 18.15
N ALA A 38 5.05 -17.49 18.48
CA ALA A 38 5.95 -16.86 17.52
C ALA A 38 6.63 -17.86 16.54
N GLU A 39 7.05 -19.04 17.00
CA GLU A 39 7.64 -20.07 16.12
C GLU A 39 6.62 -20.61 15.10
N ALA A 40 5.39 -20.88 15.52
CA ALA A 40 4.34 -21.34 14.62
C ALA A 40 3.94 -20.23 13.62
N ALA A 41 3.88 -18.99 14.08
CA ALA A 41 3.64 -17.82 13.24
C ALA A 41 4.73 -17.66 12.15
N MET A 42 6.00 -17.89 12.48
CA MET A 42 7.07 -17.83 11.47
C MET A 42 6.95 -18.96 10.44
N LYS A 43 6.56 -20.17 10.85
CA LYS A 43 6.26 -21.27 9.90
C LYS A 43 5.12 -20.91 8.94
N LEU A 44 4.10 -20.20 9.44
CA LEU A 44 3.02 -19.68 8.61
C LEU A 44 3.51 -18.65 7.59
N GLN A 45 4.40 -17.74 8.00
CA GLN A 45 5.01 -16.76 7.09
C GLN A 45 5.79 -17.44 5.97
N VAL A 46 6.62 -18.45 6.30
CA VAL A 46 7.35 -19.26 5.33
C VAL A 46 6.38 -19.95 4.35
N HIS A 47 5.35 -20.62 4.87
CA HIS A 47 4.34 -21.29 4.06
C HIS A 47 3.67 -20.34 3.06
N LEU A 48 3.28 -19.14 3.50
CA LEU A 48 2.67 -18.15 2.62
C LEU A 48 3.64 -17.60 1.58
N CYS A 49 4.92 -17.42 1.95
CA CYS A 49 5.94 -16.95 1.03
C CYS A 49 6.20 -17.92 -0.11
N GLU A 50 6.23 -19.23 0.19
CA GLU A 50 6.50 -20.29 -0.79
C GLU A 50 5.32 -20.53 -1.77
N ILE A 51 4.22 -19.81 -1.63
CA ILE A 51 3.14 -19.75 -2.62
C ILE A 51 3.38 -18.53 -3.50
N PRO A 52 3.84 -18.67 -4.77
CA PRO A 52 4.07 -17.52 -5.65
C PRO A 52 2.79 -16.71 -5.84
N ALA A 53 2.91 -15.37 -5.78
CA ALA A 53 1.79 -14.47 -5.99
C ALA A 53 2.25 -13.18 -6.70
N PRO A 54 2.66 -13.26 -7.98
CA PRO A 54 2.93 -12.06 -8.76
C PRO A 54 1.70 -11.16 -8.80
N THR A 55 1.90 -9.85 -8.85
CA THR A 55 0.79 -8.91 -9.08
C THR A 55 0.00 -9.33 -10.31
N PHE A 56 -1.33 -9.44 -10.19
CA PHE A 56 -2.33 -9.99 -11.11
C PHE A 56 -2.45 -11.52 -11.15
N GLU A 57 -1.58 -12.28 -10.45
CA GLU A 57 -1.59 -13.75 -10.43
C GLU A 57 -1.71 -14.29 -8.99
N GLU A 58 -2.39 -13.58 -8.09
CA GLU A 58 -2.48 -13.87 -6.66
C GLU A 58 -3.39 -15.02 -6.29
N ARG A 59 -4.08 -15.62 -7.27
CA ARG A 59 -5.18 -16.56 -7.03
C ARG A 59 -4.85 -17.73 -6.11
N VAL A 60 -3.68 -18.35 -6.30
CA VAL A 60 -3.30 -19.54 -5.49
C VAL A 60 -3.10 -19.16 -4.02
N ARG A 61 -2.46 -18.02 -3.76
CA ARG A 61 -2.31 -17.48 -2.40
C ARG A 61 -3.66 -17.07 -1.81
N ALA A 62 -4.55 -16.49 -2.62
CA ALA A 62 -5.89 -16.13 -2.20
C ALA A 62 -6.72 -17.37 -1.78
N GLU A 63 -6.66 -18.47 -2.53
CA GLU A 63 -7.33 -19.73 -2.17
C GLU A 63 -6.80 -20.30 -0.84
N GLU A 64 -5.50 -20.20 -0.59
CA GLU A 64 -4.90 -20.58 0.69
C GLU A 64 -5.33 -19.65 1.84
N MET A 65 -5.39 -18.33 1.59
CA MET A 65 -5.91 -17.37 2.59
C MET A 65 -7.36 -17.67 2.95
N VAL A 66 -8.21 -18.04 1.98
CA VAL A 66 -9.59 -18.50 2.25
C VAL A 66 -9.60 -19.71 3.17
N ARG A 67 -8.75 -20.71 2.90
CA ARG A 67 -8.64 -21.92 3.71
C ARG A 67 -8.21 -21.58 5.16
N LEU A 68 -7.19 -20.74 5.31
CA LEU A 68 -6.66 -20.32 6.62
C LEU A 68 -7.70 -19.49 7.39
N MET A 69 -8.33 -18.50 6.78
CA MET A 69 -9.35 -17.67 7.43
C MET A 69 -10.56 -18.49 7.90
N LYS A 70 -11.02 -19.46 7.08
CA LYS A 70 -12.09 -20.39 7.48
C LYS A 70 -11.66 -21.28 8.65
N SER A 71 -10.45 -21.80 8.63
CA SER A 71 -9.93 -22.64 9.72
C SER A 71 -9.80 -21.89 11.05
N LEU A 72 -9.62 -20.57 10.99
CA LEU A 72 -9.60 -19.67 12.15
C LEU A 72 -10.99 -19.15 12.54
N GLY A 73 -12.07 -19.66 11.93
CA GLY A 73 -13.44 -19.41 12.35
C GLY A 73 -14.05 -18.09 11.87
N LEU A 74 -13.50 -17.45 10.82
CA LEU A 74 -14.18 -16.32 10.21
C LEU A 74 -15.44 -16.77 9.47
N GLU A 75 -16.47 -15.94 9.55
CA GLU A 75 -17.71 -16.06 8.81
C GLU A 75 -17.62 -15.31 7.45
N ASP A 76 -18.51 -15.63 6.52
CA ASP A 76 -18.65 -14.95 5.24
C ASP A 76 -17.35 -14.89 4.42
N VAL A 77 -16.45 -15.88 4.58
CA VAL A 77 -15.15 -15.89 3.90
C VAL A 77 -15.34 -16.15 2.42
N THR A 78 -14.94 -15.19 1.60
CA THR A 78 -15.07 -15.24 0.14
C THR A 78 -13.92 -14.54 -0.57
N ILE A 79 -13.72 -14.88 -1.85
CA ILE A 79 -12.93 -14.10 -2.79
C ILE A 79 -13.89 -13.16 -3.52
N ASP A 80 -13.63 -11.86 -3.47
CA ASP A 80 -14.46 -10.86 -4.13
C ASP A 80 -14.20 -10.76 -5.64
N GLY A 81 -14.90 -9.83 -6.32
CA GLY A 81 -14.85 -9.72 -7.77
C GLY A 81 -13.50 -9.30 -8.36
N ILE A 82 -12.59 -8.72 -7.57
CA ILE A 82 -11.25 -8.34 -8.01
C ILE A 82 -10.19 -9.36 -7.58
N GLY A 83 -10.50 -10.23 -6.62
CA GLY A 83 -9.61 -11.24 -6.08
C GLY A 83 -9.18 -11.03 -4.62
N ASN A 84 -9.65 -9.99 -3.92
CA ASN A 84 -9.41 -9.87 -2.50
C ASN A 84 -10.06 -11.03 -1.75
N VAL A 85 -9.42 -11.50 -0.70
CA VAL A 85 -10.02 -12.42 0.27
C VAL A 85 -10.57 -11.59 1.42
N VAL A 86 -11.84 -11.73 1.72
CA VAL A 86 -12.47 -11.05 2.86
C VAL A 86 -13.18 -12.07 3.75
N GLY A 87 -13.13 -11.83 5.06
CA GLY A 87 -13.80 -12.68 6.04
C GLY A 87 -14.19 -11.87 7.27
N ARG A 88 -15.36 -12.15 7.82
CA ARG A 88 -15.95 -11.41 8.93
C ARG A 88 -15.74 -12.13 10.27
N ARG A 89 -15.24 -11.37 11.24
CA ARG A 89 -15.31 -11.74 12.66
C ARG A 89 -16.46 -10.95 13.29
N PRO A 90 -17.58 -11.61 13.64
CA PRO A 90 -18.77 -10.92 14.11
C PRO A 90 -18.56 -10.24 15.45
N GLY A 91 -19.07 -9.02 15.58
CA GLY A 91 -19.22 -8.31 16.84
C GLY A 91 -20.54 -8.62 17.52
N LYS A 92 -20.71 -8.13 18.75
CA LYS A 92 -21.93 -8.34 19.55
C LYS A 92 -22.99 -7.28 19.35
N ASN A 93 -22.64 -6.15 18.77
CA ASN A 93 -23.52 -5.02 18.56
C ASN A 93 -23.53 -4.59 17.08
N PRO A 94 -24.62 -4.85 16.33
CA PRO A 94 -24.70 -4.48 14.91
C PRO A 94 -24.70 -2.96 14.66
N ASP A 95 -24.96 -2.18 15.71
CA ASP A 95 -24.93 -0.71 15.64
C ASP A 95 -23.54 -0.13 15.92
N ALA A 96 -22.57 -0.93 16.33
CA ALA A 96 -21.20 -0.51 16.52
C ALA A 96 -20.50 -0.26 15.15
N PRO A 97 -19.38 0.47 15.14
CA PRO A 97 -18.63 0.71 13.90
C PRO A 97 -18.01 -0.58 13.36
N LEU A 98 -17.88 -0.62 12.03
CA LEU A 98 -17.23 -1.70 11.30
C LEU A 98 -15.78 -1.33 11.00
N LEU A 99 -14.85 -2.14 11.51
CA LEU A 99 -13.41 -2.02 11.24
C LEU A 99 -12.99 -3.06 10.19
N ALA A 100 -12.15 -2.67 9.24
CA ALA A 100 -11.45 -3.61 8.38
C ALA A 100 -9.94 -3.57 8.65
N ILE A 101 -9.29 -4.74 8.56
CA ILE A 101 -7.83 -4.91 8.68
C ILE A 101 -7.37 -5.64 7.44
N GLY A 102 -6.36 -5.13 6.74
CA GLY A 102 -5.88 -5.71 5.48
C GLY A 102 -4.37 -5.85 5.41
N ALA A 103 -3.92 -6.88 4.68
CA ALA A 103 -2.54 -7.06 4.24
C ALA A 103 -2.56 -7.53 2.79
N HIS A 104 -1.64 -7.03 1.94
CA HIS A 104 -1.64 -7.43 0.55
C HIS A 104 -1.02 -8.81 0.32
N MET A 105 -1.54 -9.50 -0.68
CA MET A 105 -1.14 -10.86 -1.03
C MET A 105 -0.11 -10.92 -2.16
N ASP A 106 -0.05 -9.89 -2.98
CA ASP A 106 0.87 -9.86 -4.13
C ASP A 106 2.30 -9.50 -3.76
N THR A 107 3.20 -9.73 -4.70
CA THR A 107 4.61 -9.34 -4.64
C THR A 107 5.06 -8.75 -5.98
N VAL A 108 6.13 -7.94 -5.97
CA VAL A 108 6.73 -7.36 -7.18
C VAL A 108 7.40 -8.38 -8.10
N PHE A 109 7.55 -9.62 -7.65
CA PHE A 109 8.34 -10.63 -8.35
C PHE A 109 7.53 -11.30 -9.45
N PRO A 110 8.08 -11.44 -10.68
CA PRO A 110 7.38 -12.08 -11.80
C PRO A 110 7.20 -13.58 -11.57
N ALA A 111 6.25 -14.16 -12.30
CA ALA A 111 6.05 -15.61 -12.34
C ALA A 111 7.35 -16.37 -12.67
N GLY A 112 7.58 -17.49 -11.97
CA GLY A 112 8.79 -18.29 -12.13
C GLY A 112 9.98 -17.85 -11.27
N THR A 113 9.84 -16.77 -10.50
CA THR A 113 10.84 -16.43 -9.46
C THR A 113 10.85 -17.53 -8.41
N ASP A 114 12.05 -17.99 -8.03
CA ASP A 114 12.21 -18.94 -6.93
C ASP A 114 11.92 -18.23 -5.59
N VAL A 115 10.88 -18.67 -4.93
CA VAL A 115 10.42 -18.17 -3.62
C VAL A 115 10.67 -19.15 -2.48
N THR A 116 11.51 -20.18 -2.71
CA THR A 116 11.91 -21.14 -1.69
C THR A 116 12.61 -20.41 -0.54
N VAL A 117 12.15 -20.62 0.68
CA VAL A 117 12.70 -19.95 1.85
C VAL A 117 13.93 -20.69 2.39
N HIS A 118 15.03 -19.97 2.52
CA HIS A 118 16.26 -20.46 3.11
C HIS A 118 16.47 -19.85 4.50
N GLN A 119 16.54 -20.69 5.53
CA GLN A 119 16.73 -20.25 6.91
C GLN A 119 18.18 -20.40 7.37
N GLU A 120 18.74 -19.32 7.94
CA GLU A 120 20.04 -19.30 8.62
C GLU A 120 19.89 -18.63 10.00
N GLY A 121 19.76 -19.43 11.06
CA GLY A 121 19.51 -18.91 12.40
C GLY A 121 18.14 -18.21 12.45
N ASN A 122 18.14 -16.93 12.79
CA ASN A 122 16.94 -16.09 12.80
C ASN A 122 16.69 -15.31 11.49
N ILE A 123 17.48 -15.59 10.45
CA ILE A 123 17.35 -14.94 9.13
C ILE A 123 16.67 -15.90 8.18
N TYR A 124 15.62 -15.42 7.49
CA TYR A 124 14.86 -16.12 6.47
C TYR A 124 15.02 -15.35 5.16
N ARG A 125 15.50 -16.03 4.11
CA ARG A 125 15.81 -15.44 2.80
C ARG A 125 14.87 -15.99 1.75
N ALA A 126 14.08 -15.13 1.15
CA ALA A 126 13.30 -15.40 -0.06
C ALA A 126 12.69 -14.10 -0.59
N PRO A 127 12.44 -13.96 -1.90
CA PRO A 127 11.68 -12.86 -2.46
C PRO A 127 10.26 -12.80 -1.87
N GLY A 128 9.86 -11.65 -1.30
CA GLY A 128 8.53 -11.46 -0.70
C GLY A 128 8.36 -12.02 0.71
N ILE A 129 9.42 -12.50 1.35
CA ILE A 129 9.34 -13.05 2.72
C ILE A 129 8.93 -11.98 3.74
N GLY A 130 9.36 -10.75 3.57
CA GLY A 130 8.97 -9.59 4.37
C GLY A 130 7.75 -8.90 3.77
N ASP A 131 7.80 -8.57 2.51
CA ASP A 131 6.83 -7.78 1.78
C ASP A 131 5.96 -8.65 0.86
N ASN A 132 4.68 -9.00 1.23
CA ASN A 132 4.10 -8.69 2.53
C ASN A 132 3.64 -9.98 3.25
N CYS A 133 4.42 -11.08 3.14
CA CYS A 133 4.10 -12.31 3.87
C CYS A 133 4.16 -12.10 5.40
N SER A 134 4.94 -11.14 5.88
CA SER A 134 4.97 -10.77 7.29
C SER A 134 3.67 -10.10 7.74
N GLY A 135 3.06 -9.26 6.90
CA GLY A 135 1.76 -8.66 7.14
C GLY A 135 0.63 -9.69 7.15
N LEU A 136 0.62 -10.61 6.18
CA LEU A 136 -0.35 -11.71 6.12
C LEU A 136 -0.27 -12.60 7.35
N ARG A 137 0.95 -12.99 7.78
CA ARG A 137 1.17 -13.71 9.03
C ARG A 137 0.62 -12.93 10.23
N CYS A 138 0.95 -11.64 10.33
CA CYS A 138 0.52 -10.79 11.43
C CYS A 138 -1.01 -10.72 11.53
N LEU A 139 -1.69 -10.57 10.39
CA LEU A 139 -3.14 -10.55 10.28
C LEU A 139 -3.78 -11.84 10.81
N LEU A 140 -3.31 -12.99 10.33
CA LEU A 140 -3.84 -14.31 10.72
C LEU A 140 -3.52 -14.65 12.18
N GLU A 141 -2.35 -14.26 12.66
CA GLU A 141 -1.92 -14.49 14.04
C GLU A 141 -2.71 -13.64 15.04
N ALA A 142 -3.01 -12.37 14.68
CA ALA A 142 -3.89 -11.52 15.46
C ALA A 142 -5.29 -12.16 15.61
N LEU A 143 -5.84 -12.67 14.50
CA LEU A 143 -7.13 -13.38 14.51
C LEU A 143 -7.10 -14.63 15.41
N ARG A 144 -6.06 -15.46 15.25
CA ARG A 144 -5.91 -16.69 16.06
C ARG A 144 -5.87 -16.37 17.55
N CYS A 145 -5.02 -15.42 17.94
CA CYS A 145 -4.84 -15.04 19.34
C CYS A 145 -6.12 -14.48 19.97
N MET A 146 -6.84 -13.60 19.24
CA MET A 146 -8.13 -13.06 19.70
C MET A 146 -9.15 -14.17 19.93
N ASN A 147 -9.23 -15.16 19.03
CA ASN A 147 -10.19 -16.25 19.14
C ASN A 147 -9.85 -17.21 20.28
N GLU A 148 -8.59 -17.65 20.39
CA GLU A 148 -8.14 -18.56 21.46
C GLU A 148 -8.20 -17.92 22.85
N ALA A 149 -8.03 -16.61 22.92
CA ALA A 149 -8.16 -15.88 24.18
C ALA A 149 -9.62 -15.60 24.58
N GLY A 150 -10.57 -15.74 23.64
CA GLY A 150 -11.97 -15.42 23.87
C GLY A 150 -12.24 -13.91 23.89
N VAL A 151 -11.41 -13.10 23.20
CA VAL A 151 -11.64 -11.66 23.06
C VAL A 151 -12.88 -11.45 22.19
N GLU A 152 -13.88 -10.75 22.69
CA GLU A 152 -15.09 -10.37 21.96
C GLU A 152 -15.10 -8.86 21.69
N THR A 153 -15.60 -8.45 20.52
CA THR A 153 -15.71 -7.04 20.14
C THR A 153 -17.16 -6.59 20.03
N GLN A 154 -17.42 -5.28 20.21
CA GLN A 154 -18.74 -4.72 19.96
C GLN A 154 -19.01 -4.67 18.46
N GLY A 155 -18.14 -4.03 17.68
CA GLY A 155 -18.25 -3.95 16.24
C GLY A 155 -17.68 -5.17 15.52
N ASP A 156 -18.15 -5.39 14.30
CA ASP A 156 -17.57 -6.37 13.38
C ASP A 156 -16.15 -5.99 13.00
N ILE A 157 -15.27 -6.98 12.86
CA ILE A 157 -13.95 -6.82 12.27
C ILE A 157 -13.86 -7.67 11.01
N TRP A 158 -13.60 -7.04 9.88
CA TRP A 158 -13.30 -7.72 8.63
C TRP A 158 -11.79 -7.88 8.45
N PHE A 159 -11.38 -9.09 8.11
CA PHE A 159 -9.99 -9.44 7.78
C PHE A 159 -9.88 -9.57 6.27
N CYS A 160 -8.93 -8.87 5.66
CA CYS A 160 -8.81 -8.72 4.21
C CYS A 160 -7.40 -9.11 3.75
N GLY A 161 -7.30 -10.06 2.81
CA GLY A 161 -6.12 -10.23 1.96
C GLY A 161 -6.34 -9.43 0.68
N THR A 162 -5.62 -8.35 0.47
CA THR A 162 -5.80 -7.47 -0.69
C THR A 162 -4.93 -7.89 -1.86
N VAL A 163 -5.33 -7.56 -3.09
CA VAL A 163 -4.60 -7.87 -4.32
C VAL A 163 -4.08 -6.61 -5.00
N GLY A 164 -2.93 -6.75 -5.68
CA GLY A 164 -2.39 -5.67 -6.53
C GLY A 164 -2.06 -4.41 -5.74
N GLU A 165 -1.46 -4.54 -4.55
CA GLU A 165 -0.86 -3.40 -3.87
C GLU A 165 0.34 -2.91 -4.68
N GLU A 166 1.14 -3.82 -5.22
CA GLU A 166 2.43 -3.55 -5.81
C GLU A 166 2.39 -3.02 -7.25
N GLY A 167 3.36 -2.17 -7.55
CA GLY A 167 3.72 -1.75 -8.91
C GLY A 167 2.54 -1.29 -9.76
N LEU A 168 2.30 -2.00 -10.87
CA LEU A 168 1.19 -1.73 -11.79
C LEU A 168 -0.16 -2.25 -11.29
N GLY A 169 -0.19 -3.00 -10.19
CA GLY A 169 -1.43 -3.37 -9.50
C GLY A 169 -2.18 -2.17 -8.92
N ASP A 170 -1.43 -1.10 -8.59
CA ASP A 170 -1.96 0.24 -8.32
C ASP A 170 -3.02 0.26 -7.21
N ILE A 171 -2.79 -0.54 -6.15
CA ILE A 171 -3.73 -0.75 -5.02
C ILE A 171 -5.14 -1.15 -5.48
N ARG A 172 -5.27 -1.95 -6.57
CA ARG A 172 -6.58 -2.29 -7.15
C ARG A 172 -7.52 -2.97 -6.17
N GLY A 173 -6.96 -3.78 -5.27
CA GLY A 173 -7.72 -4.46 -4.21
C GLY A 173 -8.34 -3.48 -3.24
N SER A 174 -7.56 -2.53 -2.74
CA SER A 174 -8.03 -1.46 -1.86
C SER A 174 -9.04 -0.55 -2.57
N LYS A 175 -8.78 -0.15 -3.82
CA LYS A 175 -9.74 0.62 -4.62
C LYS A 175 -11.09 -0.07 -4.75
N TYR A 176 -11.09 -1.35 -5.05
CA TYR A 176 -12.31 -2.14 -5.15
C TYR A 176 -13.03 -2.25 -3.80
N LEU A 177 -12.29 -2.54 -2.73
CA LEU A 177 -12.84 -2.70 -1.37
C LEU A 177 -13.61 -1.45 -0.91
N PHE A 178 -13.13 -0.25 -1.23
CA PHE A 178 -13.71 1.00 -0.74
C PHE A 178 -14.63 1.71 -1.72
N ARG A 179 -14.61 1.41 -3.01
CA ARG A 179 -15.43 2.08 -4.03
C ARG A 179 -16.49 1.18 -4.68
N GLU A 180 -16.16 -0.08 -4.92
CA GLU A 180 -16.95 -0.94 -5.81
C GLU A 180 -17.50 -2.18 -5.11
N ASN A 181 -16.92 -2.55 -3.95
CA ASN A 181 -17.27 -3.77 -3.25
C ASN A 181 -18.63 -3.66 -2.57
N ASN A 182 -19.50 -4.64 -2.86
CA ASN A 182 -20.78 -4.82 -2.17
C ASN A 182 -20.72 -5.89 -1.06
N THR A 183 -19.57 -6.56 -0.87
CA THR A 183 -19.41 -7.64 0.11
C THR A 183 -19.16 -7.09 1.50
N VAL A 184 -18.32 -6.06 1.61
CA VAL A 184 -18.05 -5.37 2.87
C VAL A 184 -18.65 -3.97 2.83
N ASN A 185 -19.90 -3.87 3.23
CA ASN A 185 -20.60 -2.59 3.20
C ASN A 185 -20.15 -1.67 4.33
N HIS A 186 -19.87 -0.42 4.00
CA HIS A 186 -19.74 0.68 4.93
C HIS A 186 -18.66 0.50 6.01
N ILE A 187 -17.40 0.41 5.58
CA ILE A 187 -16.24 0.36 6.47
C ILE A 187 -16.07 1.73 7.15
N ASP A 188 -16.06 1.74 8.49
CA ASP A 188 -15.90 2.95 9.31
C ASP A 188 -14.44 3.31 9.57
N GLY A 189 -13.53 2.33 9.56
CA GLY A 189 -12.09 2.50 9.71
C GLY A 189 -11.28 1.37 9.11
N PHE A 190 -10.02 1.64 8.79
CA PHE A 190 -9.14 0.66 8.16
C PHE A 190 -7.72 0.66 8.76
N LEU A 191 -7.20 -0.52 8.98
CA LEU A 191 -5.81 -0.76 9.36
C LEU A 191 -5.14 -1.58 8.26
N ALA A 192 -4.23 -0.99 7.50
CA ALA A 192 -3.31 -1.78 6.68
C ALA A 192 -2.24 -2.39 7.60
N VAL A 193 -1.77 -3.59 7.27
CA VAL A 193 -0.63 -4.24 7.92
C VAL A 193 0.44 -4.48 6.87
N ASP A 194 1.43 -3.59 6.86
CA ASP A 194 2.47 -3.58 5.83
C ASP A 194 3.75 -2.97 6.41
N ASN A 195 4.91 -3.55 6.08
CA ASN A 195 6.19 -3.24 6.70
C ASN A 195 6.43 -3.95 8.03
N SER A 196 7.70 -3.99 8.46
CA SER A 196 8.12 -4.70 9.67
C SER A 196 8.57 -3.81 10.84
N ASN A 197 8.88 -2.52 10.60
CA ASN A 197 9.32 -1.62 11.67
C ASN A 197 8.19 -1.30 12.65
N ILE A 198 8.16 -2.01 13.77
CA ILE A 198 7.07 -1.93 14.76
C ILE A 198 6.90 -0.53 15.38
N GLY A 199 7.94 0.28 15.41
CA GLY A 199 7.90 1.67 15.87
C GLY A 199 7.31 2.66 14.87
N ARG A 200 6.84 2.20 13.70
CA ARG A 200 6.30 3.06 12.64
C ARG A 200 4.78 3.20 12.73
N ILE A 201 4.29 4.42 12.49
CA ILE A 201 2.87 4.72 12.20
C ILE A 201 2.81 5.68 11.02
N LEU A 202 1.91 5.43 10.07
CA LEU A 202 1.69 6.30 8.92
C LEU A 202 0.55 7.28 9.17
N PHE A 203 0.84 8.58 9.18
CA PHE A 203 -0.19 9.63 9.31
C PHE A 203 -0.70 10.12 7.96
N ALA A 204 0.02 9.83 6.86
CA ALA A 204 -0.32 10.31 5.54
C ALA A 204 -0.04 9.25 4.47
N ALA A 205 -0.87 9.29 3.43
CA ALA A 205 -0.81 8.48 2.24
C ALA A 205 -0.16 9.29 1.11
N VAL A 206 0.98 8.81 0.60
CA VAL A 206 1.64 9.41 -0.55
C VAL A 206 0.91 8.99 -1.81
N GLY A 207 0.27 9.94 -2.48
CA GLY A 207 -0.34 9.72 -3.79
C GLY A 207 0.70 9.63 -4.89
N SER A 208 0.37 8.95 -5.98
CA SER A 208 1.21 8.88 -7.16
C SER A 208 0.40 8.83 -8.45
N HIS A 209 0.74 9.70 -9.39
CA HIS A 209 0.25 9.63 -10.77
C HIS A 209 1.37 9.12 -11.66
N ARG A 210 1.14 8.01 -12.32
CA ARG A 210 2.09 7.36 -13.20
C ARG A 210 1.56 7.33 -14.61
N TRP A 211 2.33 7.88 -15.53
CA TRP A 211 1.95 8.02 -16.92
C TRP A 211 3.00 7.43 -17.85
N ARG A 212 2.54 6.72 -18.87
CA ARG A 212 3.32 6.33 -20.04
C ARG A 212 3.01 7.28 -21.17
N PHE A 213 4.03 7.98 -21.66
CA PHE A 213 3.94 8.82 -22.85
C PHE A 213 4.68 8.16 -24.00
N THR A 214 4.02 8.01 -25.14
CA THR A 214 4.62 7.49 -26.37
C THR A 214 4.48 8.54 -27.46
N ILE A 215 5.60 9.00 -28.00
CA ILE A 215 5.64 9.89 -29.18
C ILE A 215 5.84 9.00 -30.41
N GLU A 216 5.00 9.19 -31.43
CA GLU A 216 5.00 8.41 -32.67
C GLU A 216 5.03 9.34 -33.89
N GLY A 217 5.68 8.87 -34.96
CA GLY A 217 5.75 9.51 -36.25
C GLY A 217 6.25 8.58 -37.36
N PRO A 218 6.47 9.05 -38.59
CA PRO A 218 6.84 8.21 -39.72
C PRO A 218 8.22 7.55 -39.59
N GLY A 219 9.17 8.26 -38.95
CA GLY A 219 10.57 7.85 -38.97
C GLY A 219 11.19 7.98 -40.39
N GLY A 220 12.42 7.50 -40.53
CA GLY A 220 13.08 7.53 -41.85
C GLY A 220 14.58 7.25 -41.79
N HIS A 221 15.21 7.23 -42.96
CA HIS A 221 16.66 7.12 -43.08
C HIS A 221 17.32 8.44 -42.66
N SER A 222 18.29 8.40 -41.75
CA SER A 222 18.90 9.62 -41.15
C SER A 222 19.47 10.63 -42.15
N TYR A 223 19.96 10.19 -43.31
CA TYR A 223 20.45 11.05 -44.38
C TYR A 223 19.40 11.28 -45.47
N GLY A 224 18.72 10.21 -45.93
CA GLY A 224 17.78 10.31 -47.08
C GLY A 224 16.48 11.06 -46.77
N SER A 225 16.00 10.98 -45.51
CA SER A 225 14.76 11.64 -45.06
C SER A 225 15.04 12.85 -44.17
N PHE A 226 16.29 13.35 -44.14
CA PHE A 226 16.67 14.49 -43.32
C PHE A 226 15.92 15.75 -43.78
N GLY A 227 15.23 16.41 -42.87
CA GLY A 227 14.39 17.59 -43.14
C GLY A 227 12.98 17.27 -43.69
N GLU A 228 12.65 15.99 -43.95
CA GLU A 228 11.33 15.59 -44.45
C GLU A 228 10.44 14.98 -43.35
N THR A 229 11.01 14.60 -42.22
CA THR A 229 10.32 14.02 -41.07
C THR A 229 10.98 14.44 -39.77
N ALA A 230 10.16 14.55 -38.69
CA ALA A 230 10.59 14.87 -37.35
C ALA A 230 10.97 13.59 -36.60
N SER A 231 11.78 13.73 -35.54
CA SER A 231 12.27 12.59 -34.70
C SER A 231 11.53 12.49 -33.39
N ALA A 232 10.94 11.33 -33.13
CA ALA A 232 10.28 11.06 -31.85
C ALA A 232 11.25 11.18 -30.65
N ILE A 233 12.53 10.81 -30.83
CA ILE A 233 13.54 10.98 -29.76
C ILE A 233 13.86 12.45 -29.52
N HIS A 234 13.97 13.28 -30.56
CA HIS A 234 14.25 14.70 -30.38
C HIS A 234 13.08 15.37 -29.63
N ALA A 235 11.83 15.13 -30.05
CA ALA A 235 10.65 15.64 -29.36
C ALA A 235 10.61 15.19 -27.87
N MET A 236 10.99 13.93 -27.60
CA MET A 236 11.10 13.41 -26.24
C MET A 236 12.18 14.14 -25.43
N CYS A 237 13.33 14.43 -26.02
CA CYS A 237 14.40 15.20 -25.38
C CYS A 237 13.94 16.62 -25.06
N LEU A 238 13.20 17.28 -25.96
CA LEU A 238 12.64 18.61 -25.76
C LEU A 238 11.59 18.61 -24.62
N ALA A 239 10.71 17.63 -24.57
CA ALA A 239 9.76 17.45 -23.48
C ALA A 239 10.47 17.13 -22.15
N GLY A 240 11.42 16.21 -22.16
CA GLY A 240 12.19 15.82 -20.99
C GLY A 240 13.02 16.96 -20.40
N ALA A 241 13.61 17.81 -21.24
CA ALA A 241 14.32 19.00 -20.80
C ALA A 241 13.39 19.97 -20.04
N ARG A 242 12.14 20.15 -20.51
CA ARG A 242 11.14 20.96 -19.81
C ARG A 242 10.76 20.35 -18.47
N ILE A 243 10.49 19.04 -18.44
CA ILE A 243 10.15 18.32 -17.22
C ILE A 243 11.27 18.43 -16.19
N ALA A 244 12.54 18.33 -16.60
CA ALA A 244 13.70 18.47 -15.71
C ALA A 244 13.77 19.86 -15.02
N HIS A 245 13.10 20.87 -15.57
CA HIS A 245 13.01 22.22 -15.00
C HIS A 245 11.74 22.48 -14.19
N LEU A 246 10.84 21.49 -14.06
CA LEU A 246 9.64 21.60 -13.22
C LEU A 246 10.04 21.96 -11.78
N LYS A 247 9.36 22.96 -11.23
CA LYS A 247 9.51 23.34 -9.82
C LYS A 247 8.32 22.82 -9.03
N VAL A 248 8.60 22.04 -8.01
CA VAL A 248 7.60 21.48 -7.10
C VAL A 248 7.88 21.93 -5.67
N PRO A 249 6.87 21.99 -4.79
CA PRO A 249 7.05 22.37 -3.40
C PRO A 249 7.81 21.28 -2.62
N ALA A 250 8.53 21.73 -1.57
CA ALA A 250 9.09 20.85 -0.57
C ALA A 250 8.04 20.45 0.50
N ASP A 251 7.02 21.31 0.70
CA ASP A 251 5.89 21.09 1.59
C ASP A 251 4.60 21.64 0.92
N PRO A 252 3.60 20.80 0.65
CA PRO A 252 3.65 19.34 0.77
C PRO A 252 4.71 18.73 -0.15
N LYS A 253 5.49 17.76 0.38
CA LYS A 253 6.56 17.10 -0.39
C LYS A 253 6.01 16.55 -1.70
N THR A 254 6.49 17.11 -2.82
CA THR A 254 6.12 16.71 -4.17
C THR A 254 7.38 16.32 -4.93
N THR A 255 7.31 15.25 -5.69
CA THR A 255 8.44 14.72 -6.46
C THR A 255 7.99 14.29 -7.84
N PHE A 256 8.92 14.23 -8.78
CA PHE A 256 8.69 13.69 -10.12
C PHE A 256 9.97 13.04 -10.67
N THR A 257 9.80 12.11 -11.59
CA THR A 257 10.91 11.52 -12.32
C THR A 257 10.46 10.95 -13.65
N ILE A 258 11.34 10.98 -14.66
CA ILE A 258 11.25 10.11 -15.83
C ILE A 258 12.03 8.85 -15.45
N GLY A 259 11.31 7.76 -15.16
CA GLY A 259 11.89 6.52 -14.63
C GLY A 259 12.46 5.62 -15.72
N THR A 260 11.82 5.60 -16.90
CA THR A 260 12.26 4.79 -18.04
C THR A 260 12.21 5.60 -19.33
N ILE A 261 13.07 5.26 -20.29
CA ILE A 261 13.03 5.78 -21.66
C ILE A 261 13.45 4.69 -22.64
N LYS A 262 12.67 4.49 -23.71
CA LYS A 262 12.95 3.56 -24.79
C LYS A 262 12.57 4.18 -26.13
N GLY A 263 13.44 4.07 -27.15
CA GLY A 263 13.11 4.62 -28.48
C GLY A 263 14.17 4.35 -29.52
N GLY A 264 13.76 4.52 -30.80
CA GLY A 264 14.60 4.27 -31.94
C GLY A 264 14.85 2.78 -32.22
N THR A 265 15.46 2.48 -33.38
CA THR A 265 15.75 1.12 -33.84
C THR A 265 17.20 0.91 -34.25
N SER A 266 17.85 1.93 -34.82
CA SER A 266 19.26 1.92 -35.20
C SER A 266 19.85 3.31 -35.25
N VAL A 267 21.20 3.39 -35.24
CA VAL A 267 21.92 4.69 -35.19
C VAL A 267 21.70 5.57 -36.43
N ASN A 268 21.36 4.96 -37.57
CA ASN A 268 21.14 5.65 -38.84
C ASN A 268 19.67 5.80 -39.23
N THR A 269 18.75 5.80 -38.26
CA THR A 269 17.33 6.05 -38.46
C THR A 269 16.87 7.31 -37.71
N ILE A 270 15.96 8.09 -38.31
CA ILE A 270 15.14 9.06 -37.61
C ILE A 270 14.10 8.26 -36.83
N ALA A 271 14.07 8.40 -35.52
CA ALA A 271 13.22 7.56 -34.67
C ALA A 271 11.74 7.78 -34.93
N ALA A 272 11.04 6.68 -35.26
CA ALA A 272 9.59 6.68 -35.44
C ALA A 272 8.82 6.62 -34.11
N SER A 273 9.44 6.14 -33.03
CA SER A 273 8.80 6.05 -31.73
C SER A 273 9.78 6.26 -30.59
N CYS A 274 9.29 6.89 -29.51
CA CYS A 274 9.98 6.96 -28.23
C CYS A 274 8.95 6.96 -27.10
N THR A 275 9.18 6.13 -26.08
CA THR A 275 8.29 5.94 -24.92
C THR A 275 9.03 6.25 -23.62
N VAL A 276 8.35 6.92 -22.69
CA VAL A 276 8.83 7.15 -21.32
C VAL A 276 7.74 6.84 -20.31
N ASP A 277 8.14 6.41 -19.11
CA ASP A 277 7.28 6.33 -17.95
C ASP A 277 7.67 7.44 -16.96
N VAL A 278 6.67 8.21 -16.53
CA VAL A 278 6.81 9.33 -15.58
C VAL A 278 6.08 8.98 -14.29
N ASP A 279 6.75 9.12 -13.15
CA ASP A 279 6.19 8.98 -11.79
C ASP A 279 6.16 10.34 -11.12
N ILE A 280 4.98 10.76 -10.66
CA ILE A 280 4.74 12.01 -9.94
C ILE A 280 4.15 11.63 -8.58
N ARG A 281 4.71 12.14 -7.49
CA ARG A 281 4.23 11.85 -6.13
C ARG A 281 4.01 13.13 -5.34
N SER A 282 2.98 13.12 -4.47
CA SER A 282 2.73 14.19 -3.51
C SER A 282 1.92 13.68 -2.31
N LEU A 283 1.92 14.47 -1.25
CA LEU A 283 1.00 14.33 -0.11
C LEU A 283 -0.33 15.09 -0.32
N ASP A 284 -0.46 15.77 -1.45
CA ASP A 284 -1.61 16.61 -1.79
C ASP A 284 -2.04 16.38 -3.25
N ASP A 285 -3.32 16.07 -3.47
CA ASP A 285 -3.85 15.79 -4.81
C ASP A 285 -3.81 17.03 -5.72
N ALA A 286 -3.94 18.25 -5.17
CA ALA A 286 -3.88 19.44 -5.99
C ALA A 286 -2.46 19.66 -6.55
N GLU A 287 -1.43 19.37 -5.78
CA GLU A 287 -0.04 19.42 -6.24
C GLU A 287 0.28 18.29 -7.25
N LEU A 288 -0.30 17.09 -7.08
CA LEU A 288 -0.22 16.02 -8.09
C LEU A 288 -0.78 16.50 -9.43
N LEU A 289 -1.99 17.07 -9.42
CA LEU A 289 -2.65 17.56 -10.64
C LEU A 289 -1.89 18.73 -11.31
N LYS A 290 -1.28 19.63 -10.53
CA LYS A 290 -0.45 20.71 -11.06
C LYS A 290 0.81 20.19 -11.76
N ALA A 291 1.50 19.26 -11.12
CA ALA A 291 2.70 18.66 -11.69
C ALA A 291 2.35 17.82 -12.94
N GLU A 292 1.25 17.07 -12.90
CA GLU A 292 0.73 16.31 -14.04
C GLU A 292 0.42 17.25 -15.22
N ALA A 293 -0.33 18.32 -15.01
CA ALA A 293 -0.66 19.28 -16.04
C ALA A 293 0.60 19.90 -16.69
N PHE A 294 1.63 20.17 -15.91
CA PHE A 294 2.92 20.64 -16.44
C PHE A 294 3.59 19.59 -17.32
N VAL A 295 3.58 18.31 -16.90
CA VAL A 295 4.15 17.21 -17.66
C VAL A 295 3.42 17.06 -19.01
N PHE A 296 2.09 17.05 -19.03
CA PHE A 296 1.31 17.01 -20.27
C PHE A 296 1.66 18.16 -21.21
N LYS A 297 1.70 19.39 -20.68
CA LYS A 297 2.10 20.58 -21.45
C LYS A 297 3.51 20.46 -22.01
N ALA A 298 4.45 19.90 -21.28
CA ALA A 298 5.81 19.69 -21.74
C ALA A 298 5.87 18.75 -22.97
N PHE A 299 5.02 17.70 -23.01
CA PHE A 299 4.89 16.82 -24.17
C PHE A 299 4.23 17.53 -25.36
N GLU A 300 3.15 18.28 -25.14
CA GLU A 300 2.50 19.09 -26.17
C GLU A 300 3.49 20.06 -26.84
N GLU A 301 4.22 20.81 -26.02
CA GLU A 301 5.20 21.79 -26.50
C GLU A 301 6.41 21.13 -27.17
N GLY A 302 6.93 20.02 -26.62
CA GLY A 302 8.08 19.32 -27.20
C GLY A 302 7.78 18.71 -28.56
N VAL A 303 6.59 18.12 -28.73
CA VAL A 303 6.12 17.61 -30.02
C VAL A 303 5.87 18.74 -31.03
N ALA A 304 5.22 19.82 -30.58
CA ALA A 304 4.96 20.98 -31.46
C ALA A 304 6.27 21.63 -31.92
N GLU A 305 7.25 21.80 -31.04
CA GLU A 305 8.54 22.41 -31.35
C GLU A 305 9.33 21.57 -32.37
N GLU A 306 9.43 20.23 -32.18
CA GLU A 306 10.13 19.36 -33.14
C GLU A 306 9.46 19.37 -34.51
N ASN A 307 8.13 19.34 -34.59
CA ASN A 307 7.39 19.48 -35.85
C ASN A 307 7.67 20.84 -36.52
N ALA A 308 7.75 21.92 -35.74
CA ALA A 308 8.02 23.26 -36.23
C ALA A 308 9.46 23.45 -36.74
N ILE A 309 10.46 22.89 -36.03
CA ILE A 309 11.89 22.91 -36.44
C ILE A 309 12.04 22.40 -37.87
N TRP A 310 11.33 21.32 -38.22
CA TRP A 310 11.39 20.70 -39.54
C TRP A 310 10.28 21.17 -40.51
N ASN A 311 9.47 22.16 -40.09
CA ASN A 311 8.36 22.72 -40.89
C ASN A 311 7.41 21.61 -41.42
N ILE A 312 7.10 20.59 -40.57
CA ILE A 312 6.22 19.49 -40.93
C ILE A 312 4.77 19.96 -40.86
N THR A 313 4.17 20.24 -42.02
CA THR A 313 2.80 20.75 -42.14
C THR A 313 1.77 19.67 -42.48
N ASP A 314 2.20 18.58 -43.11
CA ASP A 314 1.33 17.42 -43.40
C ASP A 314 0.99 16.65 -42.11
N PRO A 315 -0.30 16.62 -41.71
CA PRO A 315 -0.71 15.91 -40.48
C PRO A 315 -0.31 14.42 -40.43
N LYS A 316 -0.15 13.78 -41.58
CA LYS A 316 0.26 12.36 -41.67
C LYS A 316 1.75 12.14 -41.39
N LYS A 317 2.53 13.22 -41.48
CA LYS A 317 3.97 13.21 -41.22
C LYS A 317 4.34 13.84 -39.89
N GLN A 318 3.40 14.49 -39.19
CA GLN A 318 3.63 15.10 -37.90
C GLN A 318 3.83 14.03 -36.84
N LEU A 319 4.69 14.35 -35.88
CA LEU A 319 4.72 13.64 -34.60
C LEU A 319 3.45 13.94 -33.81
N HIS A 320 3.00 12.95 -33.07
CA HIS A 320 1.94 13.05 -32.06
C HIS A 320 2.33 12.23 -30.83
N PHE A 321 1.72 12.50 -29.68
CA PHE A 321 1.90 11.66 -28.51
C PHE A 321 0.60 11.08 -28.02
N LYS A 322 0.72 9.94 -27.36
CA LYS A 322 -0.34 9.28 -26.58
C LYS A 322 0.08 9.25 -25.13
N ALA A 323 -0.86 9.40 -24.23
CA ALA A 323 -0.66 9.23 -22.80
C ALA A 323 -1.56 8.11 -22.27
N GLU A 324 -0.97 7.21 -21.50
CA GLU A 324 -1.64 6.11 -20.84
C GLU A 324 -1.39 6.20 -19.34
N ALA A 325 -2.47 6.24 -18.54
CA ALA A 325 -2.34 6.17 -17.09
C ALA A 325 -1.96 4.74 -16.69
N ILE A 326 -0.78 4.56 -16.08
CA ILE A 326 -0.27 3.27 -15.62
C ILE A 326 -0.27 3.15 -14.09
N GLY A 327 -0.78 4.17 -13.38
CA GLY A 327 -1.01 4.18 -11.95
C GLY A 327 -1.62 5.50 -11.50
N ASN A 328 -2.55 5.41 -10.56
CA ASN A 328 -3.23 6.57 -9.97
C ASN A 328 -3.60 6.26 -8.51
N ARG A 329 -2.65 6.40 -7.60
CA ARG A 329 -2.89 6.28 -6.16
C ARG A 329 -3.23 7.65 -5.59
N PRO A 330 -4.37 7.82 -4.91
CA PRO A 330 -4.74 9.10 -4.32
C PRO A 330 -3.86 9.45 -3.14
N ALA A 331 -3.66 10.75 -2.91
CA ALA A 331 -3.00 11.29 -1.73
C ALA A 331 -4.00 11.55 -0.59
N GLY A 332 -3.47 11.77 0.61
CA GLY A 332 -4.25 12.27 1.73
C GLY A 332 -3.51 12.22 3.05
N GLN A 333 -4.00 13.00 4.02
CA GLN A 333 -3.42 13.07 5.35
C GLN A 333 -4.51 12.91 6.41
N ARG A 334 -4.12 12.38 7.57
CA ARG A 334 -4.97 12.36 8.75
C ARG A 334 -4.45 13.36 9.79
N PRO A 335 -5.33 14.13 10.43
CA PRO A 335 -4.95 14.97 11.55
C PRO A 335 -4.55 14.08 12.74
N ASP A 336 -3.72 14.59 13.64
CA ASP A 336 -3.17 13.82 14.76
C ASP A 336 -4.23 13.34 15.77
N ASP A 337 -5.40 13.96 15.78
CA ASP A 337 -6.57 13.56 16.59
C ASP A 337 -7.43 12.48 15.91
N CYS A 338 -7.06 12.04 14.70
CA CYS A 338 -7.74 10.95 14.03
C CYS A 338 -7.76 9.70 14.92
N PRO A 339 -8.94 9.07 15.14
CA PRO A 339 -9.07 7.94 16.09
C PRO A 339 -8.08 6.81 15.84
N VAL A 340 -7.84 6.42 14.59
CA VAL A 340 -6.90 5.32 14.29
C VAL A 340 -5.47 5.67 14.66
N LEU A 341 -5.04 6.93 14.51
CA LEU A 341 -3.70 7.39 14.89
C LEU A 341 -3.56 7.49 16.41
N GLN A 342 -4.57 8.04 17.10
CA GLN A 342 -4.58 8.15 18.55
C GLN A 342 -4.53 6.76 19.19
N VAL A 343 -5.39 5.84 18.76
CA VAL A 343 -5.48 4.49 19.31
C VAL A 343 -4.23 3.66 19.00
N SER A 344 -3.69 3.74 17.80
CA SER A 344 -2.47 3.00 17.43
C SER A 344 -1.26 3.45 18.27
N ARG A 345 -1.12 4.74 18.51
CA ARG A 345 -0.05 5.30 19.35
C ARG A 345 -0.26 4.97 20.84
N ALA A 346 -1.50 4.96 21.30
CA ALA A 346 -1.84 4.54 22.66
C ALA A 346 -1.54 3.03 22.85
N ALA A 347 -1.84 2.20 21.84
CA ALA A 347 -1.53 0.77 21.86
C ALA A 347 -0.02 0.50 21.87
N GLN A 348 0.78 1.21 21.04
CA GLN A 348 2.25 1.13 21.12
C GLN A 348 2.72 1.45 22.54
N LYS A 349 2.26 2.55 23.12
CA LYS A 349 2.65 2.95 24.48
C LYS A 349 2.27 1.89 25.53
N ALA A 350 1.05 1.35 25.47
CA ALA A 350 0.58 0.33 26.40
C ALA A 350 1.38 -1.00 26.29
N LEU A 351 1.91 -1.30 25.09
CA LEU A 351 2.76 -2.48 24.83
C LEU A 351 4.26 -2.21 25.07
N GLY A 352 4.65 -0.99 25.46
CA GLY A 352 6.04 -0.62 25.65
C GLY A 352 6.83 -0.46 24.34
N ILE A 353 6.14 -0.28 23.21
CA ILE A 353 6.74 -0.05 21.89
C ILE A 353 7.04 1.45 21.71
N GLU A 354 8.29 1.78 21.43
CA GLU A 354 8.69 3.15 21.16
C GLU A 354 8.26 3.58 19.74
N LEU A 355 7.64 4.75 19.62
CA LEU A 355 7.36 5.37 18.33
C LEU A 355 8.66 5.94 17.76
N THR A 356 9.22 5.29 16.72
CA THR A 356 10.48 5.69 16.07
C THR A 356 10.28 6.45 14.77
N ASP A 357 9.19 6.15 14.04
CA ASP A 357 8.89 6.73 12.74
C ASP A 357 7.40 7.14 12.65
N TYR A 358 7.16 8.45 12.56
CA TYR A 358 5.83 8.99 12.26
C TYR A 358 5.93 9.69 10.91
N MET A 359 5.41 9.05 9.87
CA MET A 359 5.78 9.38 8.50
C MET A 359 4.65 9.15 7.50
N SER A 360 4.92 9.49 6.25
CA SER A 360 4.09 9.22 5.10
C SER A 360 4.62 8.03 4.28
N SER A 361 3.73 7.24 3.69
CA SER A 361 4.06 6.21 2.71
C SER A 361 2.88 5.92 1.79
N SER A 362 3.09 5.11 0.75
CA SER A 362 2.03 4.64 -0.14
C SER A 362 1.75 3.18 0.16
N THR A 363 0.51 2.86 0.52
CA THR A 363 0.03 1.52 0.90
C THR A 363 -1.46 1.39 0.56
N ASP A 364 -2.08 0.26 0.87
CA ASP A 364 -3.53 0.08 0.77
C ASP A 364 -4.34 1.12 1.58
N ALA A 365 -3.73 1.76 2.58
CA ALA A 365 -4.36 2.84 3.33
C ALA A 365 -4.61 4.12 2.49
N ASN A 366 -3.97 4.30 1.33
CA ASN A 366 -4.18 5.45 0.47
C ASN A 366 -5.65 5.65 0.10
N MET A 367 -6.31 4.55 -0.30
CA MET A 367 -7.69 4.65 -0.76
C MET A 367 -8.66 5.13 0.34
N PRO A 368 -8.75 4.48 1.53
CA PRO A 368 -9.64 4.96 2.59
C PRO A 368 -9.25 6.36 3.10
N VAL A 369 -7.95 6.67 3.21
CA VAL A 369 -7.48 8.02 3.61
C VAL A 369 -8.02 9.08 2.65
N SER A 370 -7.95 8.88 1.35
CA SER A 370 -8.46 9.83 0.34
C SER A 370 -9.98 10.02 0.40
N LEU A 371 -10.72 9.02 0.87
CA LEU A 371 -12.17 9.07 1.05
C LEU A 371 -12.61 9.66 2.41
N GLY A 372 -11.66 10.14 3.21
CA GLY A 372 -11.98 10.67 4.54
C GLY A 372 -12.25 9.58 5.59
N ILE A 373 -12.03 8.30 5.27
CA ILE A 373 -12.17 7.19 6.21
C ILE A 373 -10.95 7.16 7.13
N PRO A 374 -11.14 7.08 8.46
CA PRO A 374 -10.05 6.86 9.40
C PRO A 374 -9.22 5.64 9.01
N ALA A 375 -7.96 5.83 8.62
CA ALA A 375 -7.08 4.74 8.23
C ALA A 375 -5.62 5.04 8.53
N THR A 376 -4.84 4.00 8.79
CA THR A 376 -3.38 4.03 8.94
C THR A 376 -2.78 2.70 8.50
N CYS A 377 -1.45 2.65 8.45
CA CYS A 377 -0.71 1.41 8.26
C CYS A 377 0.10 1.10 9.52
N LEU A 378 -0.02 -0.13 10.01
CA LEU A 378 0.71 -0.71 11.13
C LEU A 378 1.74 -1.71 10.59
N SER A 379 2.71 -2.02 11.43
CA SER A 379 3.80 -2.92 11.07
C SER A 379 3.63 -4.31 11.69
N SER A 380 4.21 -5.31 11.02
CA SER A 380 4.07 -6.73 11.35
C SER A 380 5.07 -7.27 12.39
N GLY A 381 6.06 -6.45 12.81
CA GLY A 381 7.19 -6.86 13.66
C GLY A 381 8.32 -7.54 12.89
N GLY A 382 9.43 -7.83 13.54
CA GLY A 382 10.67 -8.30 12.89
C GLY A 382 11.39 -7.19 12.12
N ARG A 383 12.21 -7.59 11.16
CA ARG A 383 12.89 -6.65 10.25
C ARG A 383 13.00 -7.22 8.84
N GLN A 384 12.35 -6.57 7.88
CA GLN A 384 12.55 -6.85 6.46
C GLN A 384 13.70 -6.02 5.90
N MET A 385 14.47 -6.61 5.02
CA MET A 385 15.63 -6.01 4.42
C MET A 385 15.73 -6.36 2.94
N ARG A 386 16.28 -5.46 2.14
CA ARG A 386 16.43 -5.59 0.68
C ARG A 386 15.09 -5.86 -0.04
N THR A 387 14.02 -5.31 0.48
CA THR A 387 12.68 -5.37 -0.12
C THR A 387 12.73 -5.04 -1.60
N HIS A 388 11.91 -5.70 -2.42
CA HIS A 388 11.87 -5.59 -3.88
C HIS A 388 13.15 -6.05 -4.61
N THR A 389 13.95 -6.89 -3.97
CA THR A 389 15.09 -7.57 -4.63
C THR A 389 15.02 -9.08 -4.40
N VAL A 390 15.62 -9.86 -5.29
CA VAL A 390 15.72 -11.32 -5.12
C VAL A 390 16.55 -11.75 -3.91
N ASP A 391 17.32 -10.84 -3.33
CA ASP A 391 18.11 -11.02 -2.12
C ASP A 391 17.36 -10.58 -0.86
N GLU A 392 16.06 -10.43 -0.92
CA GLU A 392 15.23 -10.05 0.23
C GLU A 392 15.40 -11.05 1.36
N TYR A 393 15.43 -10.53 2.59
CA TYR A 393 15.44 -11.35 3.78
C TYR A 393 14.67 -10.71 4.94
N TYR A 394 14.27 -11.56 5.86
CA TYR A 394 13.55 -11.20 7.06
C TYR A 394 14.29 -11.70 8.30
N GLU A 395 14.52 -10.80 9.25
CA GLU A 395 15.11 -11.13 10.55
C GLU A 395 13.99 -11.34 11.57
N CYS A 396 13.90 -12.58 12.09
CA CYS A 396 12.87 -12.99 13.04
C CYS A 396 13.28 -12.64 14.48
N PHE A 397 12.84 -11.46 14.94
CA PHE A 397 12.91 -11.04 16.35
C PHE A 397 11.71 -10.16 16.66
N ASP A 398 11.17 -10.24 17.88
CA ASP A 398 10.02 -9.48 18.35
C ASP A 398 8.81 -9.50 17.36
N ILE A 399 8.65 -10.61 16.64
CA ILE A 399 7.61 -10.74 15.61
C ILE A 399 6.20 -10.79 16.21
N GLU A 400 6.09 -11.12 17.50
CA GLU A 400 4.86 -11.10 18.27
C GLU A 400 4.30 -9.68 18.49
N GLN A 401 5.16 -8.66 18.48
CA GLN A 401 4.74 -7.28 18.69
C GLN A 401 3.78 -6.77 17.61
N GLY A 402 3.92 -7.27 16.38
CA GLY A 402 2.99 -6.93 15.28
C GLY A 402 1.55 -7.37 15.59
N PRO A 403 1.28 -8.67 15.78
CA PRO A 403 -0.06 -9.14 16.17
C PRO A 403 -0.58 -8.50 17.46
N GLN A 404 0.27 -8.26 18.47
CA GLN A 404 -0.11 -7.58 19.71
C GLN A 404 -0.61 -6.16 19.43
N LEU A 405 0.14 -5.39 18.62
CA LEU A 405 -0.24 -4.02 18.23
C LEU A 405 -1.54 -3.99 17.43
N VAL A 406 -1.68 -4.88 16.44
CA VAL A 406 -2.87 -4.99 15.58
C VAL A 406 -4.10 -5.35 16.43
N MET A 407 -4.00 -6.37 17.30
CA MET A 407 -5.12 -6.80 18.16
C MET A 407 -5.58 -5.68 19.09
N LEU A 408 -4.64 -5.08 19.84
CA LEU A 408 -4.99 -4.05 20.82
C LEU A 408 -5.60 -2.82 20.15
N THR A 409 -5.04 -2.42 19.01
CA THR A 409 -5.58 -1.31 18.21
C THR A 409 -6.99 -1.64 17.70
N ALA A 410 -7.17 -2.83 17.14
CA ALA A 410 -8.45 -3.26 16.57
C ALA A 410 -9.55 -3.36 17.63
N VAL A 411 -9.25 -3.98 18.79
CA VAL A 411 -10.21 -4.12 19.88
C VAL A 411 -10.60 -2.77 20.47
N ALA A 412 -9.65 -1.85 20.63
CA ALA A 412 -9.95 -0.51 21.11
C ALA A 412 -10.80 0.31 20.11
N LEU A 413 -10.55 0.15 18.80
CA LEU A 413 -11.34 0.81 17.76
C LEU A 413 -12.75 0.22 17.63
N ALA A 414 -12.88 -1.12 17.60
CA ALA A 414 -14.16 -1.80 17.48
C ALA A 414 -14.98 -1.85 18.79
N GLY A 415 -14.35 -1.54 19.92
CA GLY A 415 -14.90 -1.69 21.26
C GLY A 415 -14.78 -3.13 21.79
N LEU A 416 -14.45 -3.25 23.08
CA LEU A 416 -14.43 -4.54 23.79
C LEU A 416 -15.86 -4.89 24.23
N ALA A 417 -16.29 -6.13 24.04
CA ALA A 417 -17.56 -6.66 24.54
C ALA A 417 -17.35 -7.51 25.82
N GLY A 418 -18.44 -7.95 26.45
CA GLY A 418 -18.42 -8.79 27.64
C GLY A 418 -18.50 -8.02 28.95
N GLU A 419 -18.07 -8.66 30.06
CA GLU A 419 -18.21 -8.08 31.41
C GLU A 419 -17.39 -6.79 31.63
N ARG A 420 -16.28 -6.64 30.89
CA ARG A 420 -15.39 -5.48 30.93
C ARG A 420 -15.52 -4.63 29.69
N ALA A 421 -16.76 -4.50 29.18
CA ALA A 421 -17.05 -3.79 27.96
C ALA A 421 -16.46 -2.37 27.96
N ALA A 422 -15.86 -1.99 26.82
CA ALA A 422 -15.40 -0.65 26.55
C ALA A 422 -16.02 -0.16 25.24
N ALA A 423 -16.45 1.11 25.18
CA ALA A 423 -17.06 1.68 24.00
C ALA A 423 -16.04 1.71 22.83
N PRO A 424 -16.51 1.60 21.57
CA PRO A 424 -15.65 1.81 20.42
C PRO A 424 -15.02 3.19 20.42
N LEU A 425 -13.72 3.26 20.17
CA LEU A 425 -13.02 4.54 19.94
C LEU A 425 -13.09 4.98 18.47
N LEU A 426 -13.50 4.08 17.57
CA LEU A 426 -13.81 4.42 16.19
C LEU A 426 -15.23 4.98 16.11
N PRO A 427 -15.45 6.19 15.57
CA PRO A 427 -16.79 6.69 15.34
C PRO A 427 -17.47 5.96 14.18
N LYS A 428 -18.77 5.69 14.31
CA LYS A 428 -19.58 5.21 13.19
C LYS A 428 -19.77 6.35 12.18
N ARG A 429 -19.51 6.09 10.93
CA ARG A 429 -19.69 7.06 9.86
C ARG A 429 -21.17 7.15 9.45
N PRO A 430 -21.66 8.29 9.01
CA PRO A 430 -23.00 8.40 8.41
C PRO A 430 -23.12 7.44 7.22
N ARG A 431 -24.27 6.76 7.12
CA ARG A 431 -24.61 5.90 5.98
C ARG A 431 -25.17 6.72 4.82
#